data_2905078474c027c0c2cae34b9e434c30
#
_entry.id   2905078474c027c0c2cae34b9e434c30
#
_cell.length_a   1.000
_cell.length_b   1.000
_cell.length_c   1.000
_cell.angle_alpha   90.00
_cell.angle_beta   90.00
_cell.angle_gamma   90.00
#
_symmetry.space_group_name_H-M   'P 1'
#
loop_
_entity.id
_entity.type
_entity.pdbx_description
1 polymer ?
#
loop_
_entity_poly.entity_id
_entity_poly.type
_entity_poly.pdbx_seq_one_letter_code
_entity_poly.pdbx_strand_id
1 'polypeptide(L)'
;MRSVVRGVVALMLAAVPIAVLAADGTFAGPRIAGIPVEFILFAVVLAGVALFHNYTLPIAVTGALAIALYKIVFSPFRSGAGVGGFVTHLGHEWVILVNLLLLLLGFALLARQFEDSHVPSALPRYLPDDWKGCFALLVIVFVLSSFLDNIAAALIGGAMAHTVFRAKVHIGYLAAIVAASNAGGAGSVIGDTTTTMMWIAGISPIEVLEAFIASGVALVVFGVPAAIQQHRHSPIQKEPIGGVEIDWVRVGVVAFILIAAIVVNVTINTRFNEISDRFPFLGAAVWVALILTAALRAPEWSLLPAALKGSIFLLSLVLAASMMPVDQLPLASWQTALGLGFLSAVFDNIPLTALAIRQGGYDWGFLAYAVGFGGSMIWFGSSAGVALSSMYPEARSVGLWLRHGWPVVIAYVIGFFVMLALIGFHPGSQPRGAAASATTQTSEVQTR
;
A
#
# COMPACT_ATOMS: atom_id res chain seq x y z
N MET A 1 15.84 -21.52 -9.93
CA MET A 1 14.48 -21.14 -10.35
C MET A 1 13.52 -22.35 -10.40
N ARG A 2 13.72 -23.36 -11.24
CA ARG A 2 12.82 -24.52 -11.34
C ARG A 2 12.65 -25.33 -10.03
N SER A 3 13.67 -25.42 -9.17
CA SER A 3 13.60 -26.15 -7.89
C SER A 3 12.81 -25.38 -6.80
N VAL A 4 12.93 -24.05 -6.73
CA VAL A 4 12.21 -23.23 -5.75
C VAL A 4 10.73 -23.17 -6.09
N VAL A 5 10.39 -22.95 -7.37
CA VAL A 5 9.00 -22.97 -7.85
C VAL A 5 8.37 -24.35 -7.63
N ARG A 6 9.11 -25.44 -7.90
CA ARG A 6 8.64 -26.81 -7.60
C ARG A 6 8.46 -27.04 -6.11
N GLY A 7 9.34 -26.51 -5.25
CA GLY A 7 9.21 -26.60 -3.80
C GLY A 7 7.97 -25.89 -3.26
N VAL A 8 7.71 -24.65 -3.71
CA VAL A 8 6.52 -23.88 -3.33
C VAL A 8 5.24 -24.55 -3.85
N VAL A 9 5.22 -25.00 -5.10
CA VAL A 9 4.09 -25.72 -5.68
C VAL A 9 3.87 -27.07 -4.98
N ALA A 10 4.95 -27.81 -4.64
CA ALA A 10 4.83 -29.06 -3.89
C ALA A 10 4.34 -28.83 -2.45
N LEU A 11 4.76 -27.75 -1.80
CA LEU A 11 4.26 -27.36 -0.47
C LEU A 11 2.77 -26.96 -0.54
N MET A 12 2.37 -26.23 -1.58
CA MET A 12 0.98 -25.86 -1.84
C MET A 12 0.11 -27.10 -2.13
N LEU A 13 0.62 -28.08 -2.92
CA LEU A 13 -0.08 -29.31 -3.25
C LEU A 13 -0.12 -30.30 -2.07
N ALA A 14 0.91 -30.34 -1.22
CA ALA A 14 0.94 -31.17 -0.01
C ALA A 14 0.00 -30.65 1.10
N ALA A 15 -0.37 -29.37 1.05
CA ALA A 15 -1.35 -28.78 1.98
C ALA A 15 -2.81 -29.07 1.58
N VAL A 16 -3.06 -29.81 0.48
CA VAL A 16 -4.42 -30.18 0.04
C VAL A 16 -4.84 -31.48 0.74
N PRO A 17 -5.71 -31.42 1.77
CA PRO A 17 -6.27 -32.63 2.36
C PRO A 17 -7.31 -33.24 1.40
N ILE A 18 -7.33 -34.55 1.36
CA ILE A 18 -8.38 -35.35 0.69
C ILE A 18 -9.74 -34.87 1.16
N ALA A 19 -10.61 -34.48 0.23
CA ALA A 19 -11.90 -33.89 0.50
C ALA A 19 -12.76 -34.83 1.38
N VAL A 20 -13.13 -34.34 2.56
CA VAL A 20 -14.28 -34.88 3.30
C VAL A 20 -15.50 -34.17 2.75
N LEU A 21 -16.34 -34.88 2.01
CA LEU A 21 -17.65 -34.43 1.57
C LEU A 21 -18.51 -34.15 2.83
N ALA A 22 -18.69 -32.90 3.17
CA ALA A 22 -19.66 -32.50 4.17
C ALA A 22 -21.06 -32.50 3.52
N ALA A 23 -21.94 -33.33 4.05
CA ALA A 23 -23.31 -33.54 3.56
C ALA A 23 -24.32 -32.63 4.25
N ASP A 24 -24.05 -31.33 4.38
CA ASP A 24 -25.05 -30.37 4.84
C ASP A 24 -24.98 -29.08 4.01
N GLY A 25 -26.12 -28.71 3.46
CA GLY A 25 -26.47 -27.75 2.39
C GLY A 25 -25.90 -26.35 2.34
N THR A 26 -24.79 -26.05 3.03
CA THR A 26 -23.94 -24.88 2.83
C THR A 26 -22.54 -25.37 2.48
N PHE A 27 -22.17 -25.27 1.22
CA PHE A 27 -20.87 -25.66 0.73
C PHE A 27 -19.78 -24.73 1.31
N ALA A 28 -19.39 -24.99 2.56
CA ALA A 28 -18.21 -24.39 3.14
C ALA A 28 -16.97 -25.16 2.67
N GLY A 29 -16.00 -24.49 2.08
CA GLY A 29 -14.75 -25.12 1.64
C GLY A 29 -14.04 -25.87 2.77
N PRO A 30 -13.06 -26.78 2.46
CA PRO A 30 -12.30 -27.53 3.44
C PRO A 30 -11.60 -26.62 4.48
N ARG A 31 -11.53 -27.10 5.72
CA ARG A 31 -10.88 -26.40 6.85
C ARG A 31 -9.80 -27.27 7.48
N ILE A 32 -8.69 -26.66 7.88
CA ILE A 32 -7.62 -27.29 8.67
C ILE A 32 -7.57 -26.57 10.02
N ALA A 33 -7.76 -27.30 11.12
CA ALA A 33 -7.82 -26.73 12.47
C ALA A 33 -8.80 -25.55 12.62
N GLY A 34 -9.93 -25.61 11.91
CA GLY A 34 -10.96 -24.55 11.91
C GLY A 34 -10.68 -23.37 10.98
N ILE A 35 -9.50 -23.31 10.34
CA ILE A 35 -9.11 -22.23 9.42
C ILE A 35 -9.41 -22.67 7.98
N PRO A 36 -10.10 -21.87 7.16
CA PRO A 36 -10.28 -22.14 5.74
C PRO A 36 -8.94 -22.31 5.02
N VAL A 37 -8.86 -23.31 4.15
CA VAL A 37 -7.61 -23.62 3.41
C VAL A 37 -7.17 -22.44 2.56
N GLU A 38 -8.08 -21.62 2.06
CA GLU A 38 -7.79 -20.40 1.30
C GLU A 38 -6.89 -19.45 2.07
N PHE A 39 -7.17 -19.21 3.36
CA PHE A 39 -6.31 -18.36 4.20
C PHE A 39 -4.93 -18.96 4.42
N ILE A 40 -4.84 -20.30 4.53
CA ILE A 40 -3.55 -20.97 4.66
C ILE A 40 -2.72 -20.81 3.38
N LEU A 41 -3.35 -21.03 2.22
CA LEU A 41 -2.71 -20.81 0.92
C LEU A 41 -2.28 -19.36 0.75
N PHE A 42 -3.13 -18.41 1.11
CA PHE A 42 -2.83 -17.00 1.04
C PHE A 42 -1.66 -16.62 1.97
N ALA A 43 -1.66 -17.10 3.22
CA ALA A 43 -0.56 -16.89 4.16
C ALA A 43 0.77 -17.47 3.64
N VAL A 44 0.74 -18.63 2.97
CA VAL A 44 1.92 -19.23 2.32
C VAL A 44 2.42 -18.35 1.17
N VAL A 45 1.53 -17.77 0.37
CA VAL A 45 1.91 -16.81 -0.69
C VAL A 45 2.57 -15.58 -0.09
N LEU A 46 1.97 -14.97 0.95
CA LEU A 46 2.52 -13.80 1.62
C LEU A 46 3.88 -14.11 2.27
N ALA A 47 4.01 -15.24 2.96
CA ALA A 47 5.28 -15.69 3.53
C ALA A 47 6.32 -15.96 2.43
N GLY A 48 5.91 -16.54 1.31
CA GLY A 48 6.79 -16.74 0.15
C GLY A 48 7.31 -15.43 -0.43
N VAL A 49 6.46 -14.42 -0.56
CA VAL A 49 6.84 -13.06 -1.01
C VAL A 49 7.82 -12.42 -0.02
N ALA A 50 7.54 -12.50 1.29
CA ALA A 50 8.39 -11.94 2.34
C ALA A 50 9.77 -12.60 2.43
N LEU A 51 9.83 -13.94 2.30
CA LEU A 51 11.08 -14.69 2.43
C LEU A 51 11.92 -14.69 1.14
N PHE A 52 11.28 -14.64 -0.03
CA PHE A 52 11.92 -14.74 -1.35
C PHE A 52 11.74 -13.48 -2.18
N HIS A 53 12.10 -12.33 -1.61
CA HIS A 53 11.90 -11.00 -2.22
C HIS A 53 12.49 -10.81 -3.63
N ASN A 54 13.45 -11.64 -4.06
CA ASN A 54 13.95 -11.66 -5.45
C ASN A 54 13.00 -12.39 -6.44
N TYR A 55 11.98 -13.09 -5.94
CA TYR A 55 11.03 -13.89 -6.73
C TYR A 55 9.57 -13.49 -6.44
N THR A 56 9.33 -12.27 -5.98
CA THR A 56 8.00 -11.79 -5.57
C THR A 56 6.95 -11.95 -6.67
N LEU A 57 7.27 -11.52 -7.90
CA LEU A 57 6.36 -11.63 -9.04
C LEU A 57 5.96 -13.08 -9.36
N PRO A 58 6.89 -14.04 -9.61
CA PRO A 58 6.49 -15.43 -9.87
C PRO A 58 5.76 -16.07 -8.69
N ILE A 59 6.07 -15.73 -7.44
CA ILE A 59 5.37 -16.26 -6.26
C ILE A 59 3.94 -15.73 -6.23
N ALA A 60 3.72 -14.42 -6.40
CA ALA A 60 2.39 -13.84 -6.37
C ALA A 60 1.50 -14.37 -7.50
N VAL A 61 2.02 -14.43 -8.73
CA VAL A 61 1.27 -14.96 -9.89
C VAL A 61 0.92 -16.43 -9.69
N THR A 62 1.91 -17.27 -9.35
CA THR A 62 1.65 -18.72 -9.14
C THR A 62 0.75 -18.95 -7.94
N GLY A 63 0.88 -18.14 -6.88
CA GLY A 63 0.02 -18.19 -5.71
C GLY A 63 -1.43 -17.83 -6.03
N ALA A 64 -1.67 -16.74 -6.74
CA ALA A 64 -3.01 -16.34 -7.18
C ALA A 64 -3.67 -17.42 -8.07
N LEU A 65 -2.90 -17.99 -9.01
CA LEU A 65 -3.37 -19.08 -9.85
C LEU A 65 -3.68 -20.35 -9.04
N ALA A 66 -2.84 -20.69 -8.07
CA ALA A 66 -3.06 -21.87 -7.21
C ALA A 66 -4.33 -21.69 -6.35
N ILE A 67 -4.55 -20.49 -5.78
CA ILE A 67 -5.76 -20.18 -5.01
C ILE A 67 -7.00 -20.22 -5.92
N ALA A 68 -6.92 -19.63 -7.12
CA ALA A 68 -8.02 -19.67 -8.08
C ALA A 68 -8.38 -21.11 -8.46
N LEU A 69 -7.38 -21.93 -8.78
CA LEU A 69 -7.57 -23.34 -9.14
C LEU A 69 -8.14 -24.14 -7.97
N TYR A 70 -7.62 -23.92 -6.75
CA TYR A 70 -8.17 -24.54 -5.54
C TYR A 70 -9.66 -24.19 -5.37
N LYS A 71 -10.02 -22.92 -5.52
CA LYS A 71 -11.43 -22.48 -5.37
C LYS A 71 -12.32 -23.06 -6.47
N ILE A 72 -11.86 -23.11 -7.70
CA ILE A 72 -12.64 -23.72 -8.80
C ILE A 72 -12.99 -25.17 -8.48
N VAL A 73 -12.10 -25.91 -7.80
CA VAL A 73 -12.26 -27.36 -7.58
C VAL A 73 -12.91 -27.67 -6.22
N PHE A 74 -12.53 -26.95 -5.16
CA PHE A 74 -12.82 -27.36 -3.77
C PHE A 74 -13.64 -26.34 -2.97
N SER A 75 -13.81 -25.11 -3.45
CA SER A 75 -14.49 -24.06 -2.66
C SER A 75 -15.24 -23.10 -3.58
N PRO A 76 -16.45 -22.65 -3.21
CA PRO A 76 -17.19 -21.68 -4.03
C PRO A 76 -16.58 -20.28 -3.96
N PHE A 77 -16.76 -19.51 -5.02
CA PHE A 77 -16.67 -18.05 -4.99
C PHE A 77 -17.99 -17.49 -4.45
N ARG A 78 -18.01 -16.25 -3.99
CA ARG A 78 -19.27 -15.58 -3.62
C ARG A 78 -20.28 -15.55 -4.77
N SER A 79 -19.80 -15.49 -5.99
CA SER A 79 -20.61 -15.45 -7.22
C SER A 79 -21.00 -16.82 -7.79
N GLY A 80 -20.64 -17.92 -7.09
CA GLY A 80 -20.95 -19.28 -7.53
C GLY A 80 -19.77 -20.24 -7.45
N ALA A 81 -19.97 -21.49 -7.85
CA ALA A 81 -18.95 -22.54 -7.81
C ALA A 81 -18.31 -22.77 -9.19
N GLY A 82 -17.14 -23.37 -9.17
CA GLY A 82 -16.44 -23.84 -10.36
C GLY A 82 -15.94 -22.71 -11.28
N VAL A 83 -15.72 -23.04 -12.55
CA VAL A 83 -15.23 -22.10 -13.56
C VAL A 83 -16.23 -20.95 -13.79
N GLY A 84 -17.53 -21.21 -13.79
CA GLY A 84 -18.55 -20.19 -13.92
C GLY A 84 -18.48 -19.16 -12.81
N GLY A 85 -18.34 -19.60 -11.55
CA GLY A 85 -18.13 -18.73 -10.38
C GLY A 85 -16.87 -17.88 -10.51
N PHE A 86 -15.78 -18.45 -11.01
CA PHE A 86 -14.53 -17.71 -11.24
C PHE A 86 -14.68 -16.62 -12.31
N VAL A 87 -15.30 -16.94 -13.44
CA VAL A 87 -15.54 -15.94 -14.52
C VAL A 87 -16.42 -14.81 -14.03
N THR A 88 -17.50 -15.11 -13.31
CA THR A 88 -18.37 -14.08 -12.72
C THR A 88 -17.62 -13.25 -11.69
N HIS A 89 -16.77 -13.87 -10.85
CA HIS A 89 -15.92 -13.17 -9.90
C HIS A 89 -14.99 -12.17 -10.62
N LEU A 90 -14.27 -12.60 -11.66
CA LEU A 90 -13.43 -11.71 -12.46
C LEU A 90 -14.25 -10.59 -13.11
N GLY A 91 -15.49 -10.89 -13.54
CA GLY A 91 -16.42 -9.91 -14.08
C GLY A 91 -16.85 -8.81 -13.07
N HIS A 92 -16.78 -9.08 -11.77
CA HIS A 92 -16.99 -8.06 -10.74
C HIS A 92 -15.70 -7.30 -10.37
N GLU A 93 -14.52 -7.95 -10.50
CA GLU A 93 -13.24 -7.38 -10.09
C GLU A 93 -12.54 -6.55 -11.18
N TRP A 94 -12.89 -6.73 -12.47
CA TRP A 94 -12.09 -6.20 -13.58
C TRP A 94 -11.93 -4.67 -13.53
N VAL A 95 -12.96 -3.93 -13.10
CA VAL A 95 -12.90 -2.46 -13.05
C VAL A 95 -11.87 -2.00 -12.01
N ILE A 96 -11.87 -2.63 -10.83
CA ILE A 96 -10.94 -2.33 -9.74
C ILE A 96 -9.51 -2.68 -10.19
N LEU A 97 -9.32 -3.87 -10.77
CA LEU A 97 -8.01 -4.33 -11.22
C LEU A 97 -7.44 -3.47 -12.35
N VAL A 98 -8.26 -3.09 -13.33
CA VAL A 98 -7.82 -2.21 -14.43
C VAL A 98 -7.58 -0.79 -13.95
N ASN A 99 -8.44 -0.24 -13.07
CA ASN A 99 -8.19 1.06 -12.45
C ASN A 99 -6.83 1.06 -11.73
N LEU A 100 -6.59 0.05 -10.89
CA LEU A 100 -5.34 -0.08 -10.15
C LEU A 100 -4.13 -0.20 -11.08
N LEU A 101 -4.23 -1.03 -12.15
CA LEU A 101 -3.17 -1.14 -13.16
C LEU A 101 -2.84 0.20 -13.80
N LEU A 102 -3.85 0.90 -14.28
CA LEU A 102 -3.67 2.19 -14.95
C LEU A 102 -3.08 3.24 -14.01
N LEU A 103 -3.52 3.26 -12.75
CA LEU A 103 -2.98 4.18 -11.73
C LEU A 103 -1.53 3.87 -11.39
N LEU A 104 -1.18 2.60 -11.15
CA LEU A 104 0.19 2.21 -10.85
C LEU A 104 1.16 2.60 -11.97
N LEU A 105 0.77 2.34 -13.22
CA LEU A 105 1.57 2.73 -14.38
C LEU A 105 1.63 4.26 -14.55
N GLY A 106 0.49 4.93 -14.40
CA GLY A 106 0.40 6.39 -14.51
C GLY A 106 1.19 7.11 -13.44
N PHE A 107 1.10 6.67 -12.18
CA PHE A 107 1.83 7.27 -11.06
C PHE A 107 3.33 7.00 -11.12
N ALA A 108 3.78 5.87 -11.68
CA ALA A 108 5.21 5.66 -11.95
C ALA A 108 5.77 6.70 -12.93
N LEU A 109 5.03 7.01 -14.00
CA LEU A 109 5.40 8.07 -14.94
C LEU A 109 5.33 9.46 -14.29
N LEU A 110 4.32 9.70 -13.46
CA LEU A 110 4.13 10.96 -12.75
C LEU A 110 5.24 11.24 -11.74
N ALA A 111 5.64 10.23 -10.96
CA ALA A 111 6.76 10.32 -10.04
C ALA A 111 8.05 10.72 -10.76
N ARG A 112 8.32 10.10 -11.91
CA ARG A 112 9.48 10.45 -12.75
C ARG A 112 9.41 11.87 -13.29
N GLN A 113 8.24 12.31 -13.75
CA GLN A 113 8.02 13.71 -14.17
C GLN A 113 8.33 14.70 -13.05
N PHE A 114 7.98 14.35 -11.80
CA PHE A 114 8.29 15.18 -10.64
C PHE A 114 9.78 15.16 -10.30
N GLU A 115 10.46 14.02 -10.38
CA GLU A 115 11.92 13.94 -10.21
C GLU A 115 12.64 14.82 -11.24
N ASP A 116 12.26 14.72 -12.52
CA ASP A 116 12.81 15.50 -13.62
C ASP A 116 12.48 16.99 -13.56
N SER A 117 11.56 17.41 -12.67
CA SER A 117 11.31 18.83 -12.40
C SER A 117 12.45 19.51 -11.64
N HIS A 118 13.38 18.73 -11.08
CA HIS A 118 14.48 19.16 -10.21
C HIS A 118 14.03 19.80 -8.87
N VAL A 119 12.74 19.82 -8.56
CA VAL A 119 12.25 20.27 -7.24
C VAL A 119 12.91 19.49 -6.12
N PRO A 120 12.95 18.12 -6.14
CA PRO A 120 13.61 17.36 -5.08
C PRO A 120 15.09 17.70 -4.92
N SER A 121 15.80 17.96 -6.01
CA SER A 121 17.22 18.30 -5.99
C SER A 121 17.50 19.73 -5.49
N ALA A 122 16.53 20.63 -5.56
CA ALA A 122 16.65 22.00 -5.07
C ALA A 122 16.35 22.12 -3.57
N LEU A 123 15.57 21.21 -2.98
CA LEU A 123 15.12 21.28 -1.59
C LEU A 123 16.25 21.23 -0.54
N PRO A 124 17.34 20.44 -0.72
CA PRO A 124 18.40 20.32 0.28
C PRO A 124 19.07 21.64 0.66
N ARG A 125 19.11 22.62 -0.25
CA ARG A 125 19.75 23.95 0.01
C ARG A 125 19.06 24.74 1.13
N TYR A 126 17.78 24.45 1.40
CA TYR A 126 16.99 25.15 2.41
C TYR A 126 17.05 24.48 3.79
N LEU A 127 17.70 23.30 3.92
CA LEU A 127 17.76 22.59 5.18
C LEU A 127 18.67 23.33 6.18
N PRO A 128 18.28 23.47 7.47
CA PRO A 128 19.19 23.89 8.54
C PRO A 128 20.40 22.96 8.69
N ASP A 129 21.51 23.47 9.24
CA ASP A 129 22.75 22.70 9.38
C ASP A 129 22.80 21.84 10.65
N ASP A 130 21.78 21.97 11.52
CA ASP A 130 21.65 21.21 12.76
C ASP A 130 20.71 19.99 12.59
N TRP A 131 20.39 19.32 13.70
CA TRP A 131 19.46 18.19 13.70
C TRP A 131 18.07 18.54 13.15
N LYS A 132 17.66 19.82 13.20
CA LYS A 132 16.38 20.27 12.65
C LYS A 132 16.37 20.13 11.12
N GLY A 133 17.53 20.31 10.47
CA GLY A 133 17.64 20.04 9.03
C GLY A 133 17.46 18.56 8.69
N CYS A 134 18.00 17.66 9.52
CA CYS A 134 17.71 16.23 9.37
C CYS A 134 16.20 15.94 9.56
N PHE A 135 15.55 16.58 10.54
CA PHE A 135 14.11 16.45 10.75
C PHE A 135 13.31 17.06 9.59
N ALA A 136 13.71 18.24 9.11
CA ALA A 136 13.07 18.89 7.97
C ALA A 136 13.10 18.03 6.70
N LEU A 137 14.20 17.27 6.46
CA LEU A 137 14.25 16.31 5.36
C LEU A 137 13.16 15.22 5.52
N LEU A 138 12.95 14.70 6.72
CA LEU A 138 11.86 13.73 6.98
C LEU A 138 10.48 14.35 6.76
N VAL A 139 10.28 15.61 7.17
CA VAL A 139 9.04 16.37 6.89
C VAL A 139 8.83 16.54 5.38
N ILE A 140 9.89 16.83 4.64
CA ILE A 140 9.82 16.93 3.17
C ILE A 140 9.40 15.60 2.57
N VAL A 141 10.00 14.47 2.99
CA VAL A 141 9.61 13.13 2.52
C VAL A 141 8.16 12.84 2.84
N PHE A 142 7.71 13.16 4.05
CA PHE A 142 6.31 13.02 4.47
C PHE A 142 5.36 13.82 3.56
N VAL A 143 5.67 15.11 3.34
CA VAL A 143 4.84 15.97 2.48
C VAL A 143 4.86 15.48 1.02
N LEU A 144 6.02 15.11 0.49
CA LEU A 144 6.13 14.57 -0.87
C LEU A 144 5.28 13.30 -1.03
N SER A 145 5.30 12.42 -0.04
CA SER A 145 4.52 11.17 -0.09
C SER A 145 3.01 11.40 -0.02
N SER A 146 2.56 12.55 0.44
CA SER A 146 1.14 12.89 0.38
C SER A 146 0.63 13.18 -1.04
N PHE A 147 1.54 13.40 -1.99
CA PHE A 147 1.23 13.72 -3.39
C PHE A 147 1.85 12.74 -4.39
N LEU A 148 2.87 12.01 -3.97
CA LEU A 148 3.57 11.00 -4.76
C LEU A 148 3.41 9.65 -4.06
N ASP A 149 3.54 8.58 -4.84
CA ASP A 149 3.62 7.23 -4.27
C ASP A 149 4.75 7.13 -3.22
N ASN A 150 4.49 6.39 -2.14
CA ASN A 150 5.41 6.22 -1.03
C ASN A 150 6.78 5.65 -1.45
N ILE A 151 6.83 4.82 -2.49
CA ILE A 151 8.08 4.28 -3.06
C ILE A 151 8.92 5.43 -3.62
N ALA A 152 8.32 6.28 -4.45
CA ALA A 152 9.00 7.43 -5.05
C ALA A 152 9.49 8.41 -3.97
N ALA A 153 8.64 8.73 -2.99
CA ALA A 153 9.00 9.61 -1.88
C ALA A 153 10.18 9.06 -1.05
N ALA A 154 10.20 7.74 -0.78
CA ALA A 154 11.31 7.09 -0.07
C ALA A 154 12.61 7.13 -0.87
N LEU A 155 12.56 6.87 -2.18
CA LEU A 155 13.74 6.93 -3.06
C LEU A 155 14.28 8.35 -3.18
N ILE A 156 13.41 9.35 -3.35
CA ILE A 156 13.80 10.76 -3.36
C ILE A 156 14.44 11.15 -2.01
N GLY A 157 13.82 10.79 -0.89
CA GLY A 157 14.36 11.02 0.45
C GLY A 157 15.71 10.34 0.66
N GLY A 158 15.87 9.11 0.16
CA GLY A 158 17.12 8.38 0.17
C GLY A 158 18.21 9.06 -0.66
N ALA A 159 17.89 9.53 -1.87
CA ALA A 159 18.82 10.25 -2.74
C ALA A 159 19.23 11.60 -2.12
N MET A 160 18.26 12.34 -1.54
CA MET A 160 18.56 13.57 -0.81
C MET A 160 19.49 13.30 0.38
N ALA A 161 19.20 12.28 1.19
CA ALA A 161 20.02 11.87 2.31
C ALA A 161 21.44 11.45 1.87
N HIS A 162 21.53 10.70 0.76
CA HIS A 162 22.83 10.33 0.17
C HIS A 162 23.68 11.57 -0.14
N THR A 163 23.08 12.58 -0.74
CA THR A 163 23.76 13.82 -1.13
C THR A 163 24.17 14.62 0.10
N VAL A 164 23.22 14.96 1.00
CA VAL A 164 23.48 15.88 2.12
C VAL A 164 24.34 15.27 3.23
N PHE A 165 24.37 13.94 3.36
CA PHE A 165 25.24 13.22 4.33
C PHE A 165 26.45 12.54 3.69
N ARG A 166 26.72 12.78 2.39
CA ARG A 166 27.83 12.18 1.62
C ARG A 166 27.87 10.65 1.79
N ALA A 167 26.76 10.00 1.51
CA ALA A 167 26.53 8.57 1.64
C ALA A 167 26.65 8.00 3.09
N LYS A 168 26.89 8.83 4.10
CA LYS A 168 26.97 8.39 5.50
C LYS A 168 25.61 8.50 6.17
N VAL A 169 24.69 7.62 5.80
CA VAL A 169 23.32 7.61 6.33
C VAL A 169 23.19 6.50 7.38
N HIS A 170 22.74 6.85 8.57
CA HIS A 170 22.54 5.90 9.66
C HIS A 170 21.30 5.01 9.39
N ILE A 171 21.35 3.72 9.71
CA ILE A 171 20.24 2.78 9.44
C ILE A 171 18.94 3.22 10.10
N GLY A 172 18.98 3.75 11.33
CA GLY A 172 17.80 4.31 12.00
C GLY A 172 17.18 5.49 11.25
N TYR A 173 17.99 6.26 10.52
CA TYR A 173 17.51 7.35 9.68
C TYR A 173 16.92 6.84 8.36
N LEU A 174 17.48 5.76 7.80
CA LEU A 174 16.86 5.06 6.66
C LEU A 174 15.48 4.51 7.03
N ALA A 175 15.36 3.92 8.23
CA ALA A 175 14.06 3.48 8.75
C ALA A 175 13.08 4.65 8.91
N ALA A 176 13.58 5.82 9.34
CA ALA A 176 12.77 7.03 9.47
C ALA A 176 12.34 7.61 8.09
N ILE A 177 13.17 7.52 7.05
CA ILE A 177 12.78 7.91 5.68
C ILE A 177 11.62 7.03 5.19
N VAL A 178 11.71 5.71 5.36
CA VAL A 178 10.61 4.80 5.00
C VAL A 178 9.37 5.09 5.84
N ALA A 179 9.53 5.33 7.14
CA ALA A 179 8.43 5.67 8.03
C ALA A 179 7.77 7.01 7.64
N ALA A 180 8.55 8.03 7.26
CA ALA A 180 8.04 9.32 6.80
C ALA A 180 7.28 9.19 5.48
N SER A 181 7.78 8.38 4.53
CA SER A 181 7.10 8.15 3.26
C SER A 181 5.78 7.39 3.46
N ASN A 182 5.77 6.32 4.24
CA ASN A 182 4.54 5.57 4.53
C ASN A 182 3.53 6.39 5.34
N ALA A 183 4.00 7.18 6.33
CA ALA A 183 3.14 8.06 7.14
C ALA A 183 2.49 9.17 6.32
N GLY A 184 3.25 9.78 5.38
CA GLY A 184 2.73 10.80 4.48
C GLY A 184 1.73 10.25 3.47
N GLY A 185 1.96 9.03 2.97
CA GLY A 185 1.04 8.34 2.08
C GLY A 185 -0.25 7.89 2.77
N ALA A 186 -0.18 7.47 4.04
CA ALA A 186 -1.31 6.89 4.76
C ALA A 186 -2.52 7.82 4.92
N GLY A 187 -2.32 9.14 4.96
CA GLY A 187 -3.42 10.11 5.05
C GLY A 187 -3.87 10.67 3.70
N SER A 188 -3.30 10.20 2.58
CA SER A 188 -3.63 10.73 1.25
C SER A 188 -4.07 9.62 0.31
N VAL A 189 -5.21 9.79 -0.34
CA VAL A 189 -5.75 8.81 -1.30
C VAL A 189 -4.92 8.62 -2.58
N ILE A 190 -3.91 9.44 -2.78
CA ILE A 190 -2.98 9.38 -3.93
C ILE A 190 -1.53 9.10 -3.51
N GLY A 191 -1.23 9.15 -2.21
CA GLY A 191 0.12 9.02 -1.67
C GLY A 191 0.56 7.58 -1.38
N ASP A 192 -0.37 6.63 -1.34
CA ASP A 192 -0.09 5.21 -1.12
C ASP A 192 -1.06 4.36 -1.95
N THR A 193 -0.57 3.24 -2.46
CA THR A 193 -1.41 2.28 -3.20
C THR A 193 -2.57 1.76 -2.34
N THR A 194 -2.39 1.60 -1.03
CA THR A 194 -3.43 1.14 -0.11
C THR A 194 -4.59 2.13 -0.02
N THR A 195 -4.30 3.40 0.16
CA THR A 195 -5.31 4.46 0.21
C THR A 195 -5.94 4.73 -1.15
N THR A 196 -5.18 4.58 -2.24
CA THR A 196 -5.71 4.59 -3.60
C THR A 196 -6.74 3.47 -3.80
N MET A 197 -6.48 2.26 -3.30
CA MET A 197 -7.44 1.15 -3.34
C MET A 197 -8.71 1.45 -2.56
N MET A 198 -8.59 2.07 -1.37
CA MET A 198 -9.73 2.53 -0.58
C MET A 198 -10.57 3.52 -1.39
N TRP A 199 -9.93 4.47 -2.06
CA TRP A 199 -10.59 5.47 -2.89
C TRP A 199 -11.30 4.85 -4.10
N ILE A 200 -10.67 3.89 -4.81
CA ILE A 200 -11.28 3.13 -5.89
C ILE A 200 -12.50 2.35 -5.38
N ALA A 201 -12.43 1.80 -4.17
CA ALA A 201 -13.53 1.09 -3.52
C ALA A 201 -14.67 2.01 -3.04
N GLY A 202 -14.59 3.32 -3.29
CA GLY A 202 -15.63 4.30 -2.98
C GLY A 202 -15.58 4.88 -1.57
N ILE A 203 -14.51 4.61 -0.81
CA ILE A 203 -14.28 5.21 0.50
C ILE A 203 -13.98 6.70 0.33
N SER A 204 -14.58 7.53 1.20
CA SER A 204 -14.40 8.98 1.16
C SER A 204 -12.94 9.38 1.43
N PRO A 205 -12.34 10.28 0.63
CA PRO A 205 -11.04 10.84 0.94
C PRO A 205 -10.96 11.48 2.34
N ILE A 206 -12.07 12.04 2.83
CA ILE A 206 -12.13 12.69 4.16
C ILE A 206 -11.89 11.68 5.27
N GLU A 207 -12.46 10.47 5.16
CA GLU A 207 -12.24 9.39 6.13
C GLU A 207 -10.75 8.96 6.15
N VAL A 208 -10.10 8.92 4.99
CA VAL A 208 -8.67 8.58 4.90
C VAL A 208 -7.78 9.69 5.45
N LEU A 209 -8.15 10.98 5.26
CA LEU A 209 -7.41 12.14 5.79
C LEU A 209 -7.24 12.09 7.31
N GLU A 210 -8.13 11.45 8.05
CA GLU A 210 -8.02 11.30 9.51
C GLU A 210 -6.73 10.59 9.93
N ALA A 211 -6.17 9.72 9.08
CA ALA A 211 -4.88 9.07 9.32
C ALA A 211 -3.73 10.07 9.54
N PHE A 212 -3.83 11.31 9.03
CA PHE A 212 -2.82 12.33 9.28
C PHE A 212 -2.70 12.72 10.76
N ILE A 213 -3.72 12.51 11.58
CA ILE A 213 -3.66 12.73 13.02
C ILE A 213 -2.60 11.79 13.63
N ALA A 214 -2.73 10.49 13.37
CA ALA A 214 -1.77 9.50 13.85
C ALA A 214 -0.40 9.65 13.18
N SER A 215 -0.37 9.87 11.86
CA SER A 215 0.84 10.04 11.07
C SER A 215 1.67 11.25 11.49
N GLY A 216 1.02 12.37 11.79
CA GLY A 216 1.68 13.58 12.29
C GLY A 216 2.31 13.37 13.67
N VAL A 217 1.60 12.72 14.58
CA VAL A 217 2.15 12.32 15.89
C VAL A 217 3.32 11.36 15.72
N ALA A 218 3.16 10.35 14.88
CA ALA A 218 4.21 9.37 14.62
C ALA A 218 5.47 10.03 14.06
N LEU A 219 5.33 10.96 13.10
CA LEU A 219 6.45 11.70 12.50
C LEU A 219 7.30 12.41 13.57
N VAL A 220 6.66 13.02 14.56
CA VAL A 220 7.40 13.67 15.67
C VAL A 220 8.09 12.62 16.54
N VAL A 221 7.38 11.54 16.90
CA VAL A 221 7.88 10.51 17.82
C VAL A 221 9.09 9.76 17.25
N PHE A 222 9.06 9.35 15.97
CA PHE A 222 10.21 8.67 15.36
C PHE A 222 11.22 9.64 14.75
N GLY A 223 10.74 10.74 14.19
CA GLY A 223 11.55 11.64 13.36
C GLY A 223 12.55 12.45 14.19
N VAL A 224 12.17 12.93 15.37
CA VAL A 224 13.09 13.68 16.22
C VAL A 224 14.27 12.84 16.71
N PRO A 225 14.06 11.63 17.29
CA PRO A 225 15.19 10.76 17.65
C PRO A 225 16.07 10.38 16.47
N ALA A 226 15.46 10.04 15.32
CA ALA A 226 16.21 9.66 14.12
C ALA A 226 17.04 10.83 13.58
N ALA A 227 16.49 12.05 13.58
CA ALA A 227 17.18 13.25 13.15
C ALA A 227 18.40 13.57 14.04
N ILE A 228 18.23 13.49 15.37
CA ILE A 228 19.32 13.68 16.34
C ILE A 228 20.40 12.59 16.14
N GLN A 229 19.99 11.33 15.93
CA GLN A 229 20.89 10.22 15.71
C GLN A 229 21.70 10.41 14.42
N GLN A 230 21.04 10.83 13.31
CA GLN A 230 21.70 11.11 12.04
C GLN A 230 22.68 12.28 12.16
N HIS A 231 22.28 13.37 12.79
CA HIS A 231 23.14 14.53 12.97
C HIS A 231 24.42 14.19 13.76
N ARG A 232 24.32 13.34 14.79
CA ARG A 232 25.48 12.84 15.54
C ARG A 232 26.35 11.89 14.73
N HIS A 233 25.75 11.10 13.82
CA HIS A 233 26.46 10.15 12.97
C HIS A 233 27.18 10.86 11.83
N SER A 234 26.49 11.75 11.14
CA SER A 234 27.03 12.60 10.08
C SER A 234 26.12 13.84 9.94
N PRO A 235 26.62 15.04 10.26
CA PRO A 235 25.86 16.26 10.08
C PRO A 235 25.66 16.59 8.59
N ILE A 236 24.66 17.44 8.31
CA ILE A 236 24.41 17.94 6.94
C ILE A 236 25.63 18.69 6.43
N GLN A 237 26.03 18.35 5.21
CA GLN A 237 27.11 19.03 4.49
C GLN A 237 26.50 19.67 3.25
N LYS A 238 26.40 21.01 3.30
CA LYS A 238 25.95 21.81 2.15
C LYS A 238 27.12 21.95 1.17
N GLU A 239 26.99 21.35 0.01
CA GLU A 239 27.80 21.77 -1.12
C GLU A 239 27.13 23.01 -1.75
N PRO A 240 27.90 23.95 -2.31
CA PRO A 240 27.33 24.97 -3.16
C PRO A 240 26.82 24.26 -4.43
N ILE A 241 25.57 23.81 -4.39
CA ILE A 241 24.88 23.25 -5.55
C ILE A 241 24.59 24.45 -6.45
N GLY A 242 25.51 24.69 -7.41
CA GLY A 242 25.34 25.74 -8.41
C GLY A 242 24.10 25.46 -9.25
N GLY A 243 23.15 26.40 -9.23
CA GLY A 243 22.22 26.62 -10.32
C GLY A 243 21.30 25.46 -10.73
N VAL A 244 20.73 24.67 -9.80
CA VAL A 244 19.64 23.77 -10.16
C VAL A 244 18.42 24.60 -10.54
N GLU A 245 18.10 24.68 -11.82
CA GLU A 245 16.90 25.33 -12.31
C GLU A 245 15.71 24.36 -12.22
N ILE A 246 14.63 24.83 -11.60
CA ILE A 246 13.39 24.06 -11.47
C ILE A 246 12.58 24.17 -12.76
N ASP A 247 12.21 23.03 -13.36
CA ASP A 247 11.28 22.99 -14.48
C ASP A 247 9.81 23.12 -13.97
N TRP A 248 9.37 24.36 -13.85
CA TRP A 248 8.00 24.69 -13.40
C TRP A 248 6.90 24.15 -14.34
N VAL A 249 7.23 23.88 -15.62
CA VAL A 249 6.28 23.28 -16.56
C VAL A 249 6.00 21.84 -16.14
N ARG A 250 7.03 21.06 -15.78
CA ARG A 250 6.84 19.70 -15.26
C ARG A 250 6.04 19.71 -13.95
N VAL A 251 6.32 20.64 -13.04
CA VAL A 251 5.53 20.81 -11.81
C VAL A 251 4.06 21.07 -12.13
N GLY A 252 3.78 21.96 -13.08
CA GLY A 252 2.41 22.26 -13.55
C GLY A 252 1.73 21.05 -14.18
N VAL A 253 2.46 20.23 -14.97
CA VAL A 253 1.96 18.96 -15.54
C VAL A 253 1.57 17.98 -14.45
N VAL A 254 2.44 17.77 -13.45
CA VAL A 254 2.16 16.88 -12.30
C VAL A 254 0.92 17.35 -11.56
N ALA A 255 0.85 18.64 -11.20
CA ALA A 255 -0.30 19.22 -10.50
C ALA A 255 -1.60 19.06 -11.32
N PHE A 256 -1.57 19.31 -12.63
CA PHE A 256 -2.72 19.15 -13.50
C PHE A 256 -3.25 17.70 -13.53
N ILE A 257 -2.35 16.70 -13.63
CA ILE A 257 -2.72 15.28 -13.67
C ILE A 257 -3.36 14.86 -12.34
N LEU A 258 -2.80 15.28 -11.20
CA LEU A 258 -3.35 14.99 -9.88
C LEU A 258 -4.72 15.64 -9.68
N ILE A 259 -4.88 16.92 -10.06
CA ILE A 259 -6.17 17.63 -9.99
C ILE A 259 -7.20 16.95 -10.88
N ALA A 260 -6.84 16.57 -12.10
CA ALA A 260 -7.75 15.87 -13.03
C ALA A 260 -8.22 14.53 -12.43
N ALA A 261 -7.32 13.74 -11.82
CA ALA A 261 -7.65 12.51 -11.13
C ALA A 261 -8.66 12.74 -9.99
N ILE A 262 -8.40 13.74 -9.13
CA ILE A 262 -9.27 14.10 -8.01
C ILE A 262 -10.65 14.53 -8.52
N VAL A 263 -10.72 15.46 -9.48
CA VAL A 263 -11.98 15.97 -10.03
C VAL A 263 -12.81 14.87 -10.65
N VAL A 264 -12.21 14.00 -11.45
CA VAL A 264 -12.93 12.89 -12.09
C VAL A 264 -13.43 11.91 -11.01
N ASN A 265 -12.61 11.52 -10.07
CA ASN A 265 -13.03 10.57 -9.04
C ASN A 265 -14.17 11.14 -8.17
N VAL A 266 -14.03 12.37 -7.67
CA VAL A 266 -15.09 13.01 -6.89
C VAL A 266 -16.38 13.12 -7.71
N THR A 267 -16.29 13.53 -8.97
CA THR A 267 -17.46 13.69 -9.84
C THR A 267 -18.17 12.35 -10.07
N ILE A 268 -17.42 11.30 -10.41
CA ILE A 268 -17.97 9.95 -10.65
C ILE A 268 -18.62 9.41 -9.38
N ASN A 269 -17.95 9.52 -8.24
CA ASN A 269 -18.44 8.94 -6.98
C ASN A 269 -19.64 9.70 -6.40
N THR A 270 -19.77 11.01 -6.66
CA THR A 270 -20.87 11.82 -6.09
C THR A 270 -22.06 11.96 -7.03
N ARG A 271 -21.82 12.06 -8.35
CA ARG A 271 -22.89 12.35 -9.32
C ARG A 271 -23.25 11.18 -10.25
N PHE A 272 -22.31 10.25 -10.44
CA PHE A 272 -22.44 9.16 -11.41
C PHE A 272 -22.12 7.80 -10.79
N ASN A 273 -22.50 7.59 -9.51
CA ASN A 273 -22.17 6.39 -8.76
C ASN A 273 -22.62 5.09 -9.45
N GLU A 274 -23.77 5.12 -10.17
CA GLU A 274 -24.33 3.95 -10.87
C GLU A 274 -23.45 3.40 -12.00
N ILE A 275 -22.58 4.24 -12.59
CA ILE A 275 -21.67 3.82 -13.68
C ILE A 275 -20.23 3.61 -13.21
N SER A 276 -19.92 3.96 -11.96
CA SER A 276 -18.56 3.90 -11.42
C SER A 276 -17.95 2.50 -11.47
N ASP A 277 -18.81 1.46 -11.37
CA ASP A 277 -18.40 0.05 -11.41
C ASP A 277 -18.38 -0.55 -12.82
N ARG A 278 -18.68 0.26 -13.84
CA ARG A 278 -18.75 -0.19 -15.24
C ARG A 278 -17.50 0.12 -16.04
N PHE A 279 -16.71 1.10 -15.58
CA PHE A 279 -15.53 1.56 -16.34
C PHE A 279 -14.47 2.12 -15.38
N PRO A 280 -13.16 1.93 -15.66
CA PRO A 280 -12.06 2.40 -14.83
C PRO A 280 -11.79 3.91 -15.04
N PHE A 281 -12.74 4.76 -14.63
CA PHE A 281 -12.72 6.21 -14.90
C PHE A 281 -11.48 6.91 -14.34
N LEU A 282 -11.05 6.56 -13.14
CA LEU A 282 -9.93 7.22 -12.48
C LEU A 282 -8.61 6.95 -13.22
N GLY A 283 -8.34 5.68 -13.53
CA GLY A 283 -7.16 5.31 -14.30
C GLY A 283 -7.18 5.94 -15.69
N ALA A 284 -8.34 5.90 -16.37
CA ALA A 284 -8.51 6.53 -17.68
C ALA A 284 -8.24 8.04 -17.64
N ALA A 285 -8.72 8.75 -16.60
CA ALA A 285 -8.48 10.19 -16.44
C ALA A 285 -6.98 10.52 -16.31
N VAL A 286 -6.24 9.75 -15.50
CA VAL A 286 -4.79 9.92 -15.37
C VAL A 286 -4.09 9.72 -16.70
N TRP A 287 -4.45 8.68 -17.46
CA TRP A 287 -3.83 8.42 -18.77
C TRP A 287 -4.21 9.45 -19.83
N VAL A 288 -5.45 9.91 -19.87
CA VAL A 288 -5.85 11.01 -20.76
C VAL A 288 -5.06 12.28 -20.44
N ALA A 289 -4.95 12.64 -19.15
CA ALA A 289 -4.17 13.80 -18.72
C ALA A 289 -2.68 13.66 -19.07
N LEU A 290 -2.06 12.47 -18.87
CA LEU A 290 -0.69 12.16 -19.27
C LEU A 290 -0.46 12.35 -20.77
N ILE A 291 -1.37 11.80 -21.60
CA ILE A 291 -1.25 11.89 -23.05
C ILE A 291 -1.41 13.34 -23.52
N LEU A 292 -2.37 14.08 -22.98
CA LEU A 292 -2.58 15.48 -23.32
C LEU A 292 -1.40 16.38 -22.97
N THR A 293 -0.77 16.10 -21.83
CA THR A 293 0.39 16.88 -21.34
C THR A 293 1.72 16.42 -21.95
N ALA A 294 1.77 15.25 -22.59
CA ALA A 294 3.00 14.72 -23.22
C ALA A 294 3.60 15.66 -24.29
N ALA A 295 2.76 16.49 -24.96
CA ALA A 295 3.24 17.49 -25.90
C ALA A 295 4.02 18.64 -25.22
N LEU A 296 3.74 18.93 -23.94
CA LEU A 296 4.46 19.95 -23.16
C LEU A 296 5.77 19.40 -22.59
N ARG A 297 5.67 18.22 -21.97
CA ARG A 297 6.82 17.48 -21.39
C ARG A 297 6.54 15.98 -21.53
N ALA A 298 7.25 15.33 -22.44
CA ALA A 298 7.11 13.89 -22.66
C ALA A 298 7.44 13.09 -21.40
N PRO A 299 6.56 12.14 -20.99
CA PRO A 299 6.88 11.19 -19.94
C PRO A 299 8.01 10.23 -20.37
N GLU A 300 8.70 9.65 -19.39
CA GLU A 300 9.70 8.62 -19.65
C GLU A 300 9.04 7.24 -19.88
N TRP A 301 8.57 7.00 -21.09
CA TRP A 301 7.87 5.77 -21.49
C TRP A 301 8.67 4.49 -21.28
N SER A 302 10.00 4.59 -21.23
CA SER A 302 10.92 3.46 -20.98
C SER A 302 10.73 2.81 -19.60
N LEU A 303 10.07 3.48 -18.65
CA LEU A 303 9.73 2.95 -17.32
C LEU A 303 8.58 1.94 -17.34
N LEU A 304 7.71 1.99 -18.35
CA LEU A 304 6.49 1.16 -18.39
C LEU A 304 6.74 -0.35 -18.26
N PRO A 305 7.75 -0.97 -18.91
CA PRO A 305 8.00 -2.41 -18.75
C PRO A 305 8.37 -2.80 -17.32
N ALA A 306 9.11 -1.95 -16.61
CA ALA A 306 9.48 -2.19 -15.21
C ALA A 306 8.27 -1.97 -14.28
N ALA A 307 7.54 -0.87 -14.47
CA ALA A 307 6.32 -0.57 -13.72
C ALA A 307 5.25 -1.66 -13.93
N LEU A 308 5.10 -2.19 -15.15
CA LEU A 308 4.16 -3.27 -15.45
C LEU A 308 4.48 -4.55 -14.67
N LYS A 309 5.75 -4.92 -14.52
CA LYS A 309 6.14 -6.08 -13.71
C LYS A 309 5.75 -5.91 -12.25
N GLY A 310 5.99 -4.72 -11.67
CA GLY A 310 5.56 -4.38 -10.32
C GLY A 310 4.03 -4.39 -10.19
N SER A 311 3.33 -3.81 -11.17
CA SER A 311 1.86 -3.78 -11.17
C SER A 311 1.24 -5.19 -11.26
N ILE A 312 1.77 -6.09 -12.10
CA ILE A 312 1.30 -7.49 -12.18
C ILE A 312 1.50 -8.21 -10.85
N PHE A 313 2.64 -7.98 -10.19
CA PHE A 313 2.88 -8.51 -8.84
C PHE A 313 1.77 -8.09 -7.87
N LEU A 314 1.51 -6.79 -7.77
CA LEU A 314 0.51 -6.24 -6.85
C LEU A 314 -0.92 -6.70 -7.20
N LEU A 315 -1.28 -6.66 -8.49
CA LEU A 315 -2.59 -7.12 -8.97
C LEU A 315 -2.83 -8.61 -8.66
N SER A 316 -1.78 -9.44 -8.73
CA SER A 316 -1.88 -10.86 -8.37
C SER A 316 -2.21 -11.04 -6.88
N LEU A 317 -1.61 -10.24 -6.00
CA LEU A 317 -1.92 -10.27 -4.57
C LEU A 317 -3.34 -9.73 -4.27
N VAL A 318 -3.76 -8.65 -4.95
CA VAL A 318 -5.12 -8.11 -4.82
C VAL A 318 -6.16 -9.14 -5.29
N LEU A 319 -5.91 -9.79 -6.43
CA LEU A 319 -6.79 -10.85 -6.93
C LEU A 319 -6.83 -12.04 -5.96
N ALA A 320 -5.69 -12.47 -5.42
CA ALA A 320 -5.66 -13.51 -4.40
C ALA A 320 -6.48 -13.14 -3.16
N ALA A 321 -6.31 -11.92 -2.66
CA ALA A 321 -7.07 -11.40 -1.51
C ALA A 321 -8.58 -11.31 -1.79
N SER A 322 -8.98 -10.93 -3.02
CA SER A 322 -10.40 -10.83 -3.39
C SER A 322 -11.14 -12.17 -3.37
N MET A 323 -10.40 -13.27 -3.47
CA MET A 323 -10.95 -14.63 -3.42
C MET A 323 -11.11 -15.19 -1.99
N MET A 324 -10.67 -14.46 -0.95
CA MET A 324 -10.73 -14.93 0.44
C MET A 324 -12.15 -14.90 1.02
N PRO A 325 -12.51 -15.88 1.89
CA PRO A 325 -13.79 -15.90 2.59
C PRO A 325 -13.77 -14.94 3.80
N VAL A 326 -13.77 -13.62 3.53
CA VAL A 326 -13.58 -12.57 4.55
C VAL A 326 -14.67 -12.53 5.62
N ASP A 327 -15.85 -13.14 5.35
CA ASP A 327 -16.96 -13.28 6.33
C ASP A 327 -16.55 -14.11 7.55
N GLN A 328 -15.45 -14.83 7.47
CA GLN A 328 -14.93 -15.69 8.54
C GLN A 328 -13.78 -15.03 9.32
N LEU A 329 -13.41 -13.80 8.97
CA LEU A 329 -12.43 -13.02 9.72
C LEU A 329 -13.05 -12.45 11.01
N PRO A 330 -12.24 -12.19 12.06
CA PRO A 330 -12.69 -11.46 13.24
C PRO A 330 -13.33 -10.12 12.83
N LEU A 331 -14.38 -9.71 13.55
CA LEU A 331 -15.09 -8.46 13.26
C LEU A 331 -14.12 -7.27 13.25
N ALA A 332 -14.39 -6.33 12.34
CA ALA A 332 -13.64 -5.08 12.26
C ALA A 332 -13.76 -4.30 13.57
N SER A 333 -12.63 -3.87 14.10
CA SER A 333 -12.52 -3.14 15.36
C SER A 333 -11.16 -2.42 15.40
N TRP A 334 -10.97 -1.53 16.37
CA TRP A 334 -9.67 -0.89 16.53
C TRP A 334 -8.57 -1.91 16.87
N GLN A 335 -8.89 -3.00 17.59
CA GLN A 335 -7.92 -4.06 17.93
C GLN A 335 -7.47 -4.80 16.67
N THR A 336 -8.40 -5.16 15.79
CA THR A 336 -8.06 -5.82 14.53
C THR A 336 -7.34 -4.87 13.57
N ALA A 337 -7.69 -3.59 13.53
CA ALA A 337 -6.95 -2.57 12.77
C ALA A 337 -5.50 -2.44 13.28
N LEU A 338 -5.31 -2.30 14.59
CA LEU A 338 -3.97 -2.27 15.21
C LEU A 338 -3.18 -3.54 14.89
N GLY A 339 -3.81 -4.71 14.98
CA GLY A 339 -3.20 -6.00 14.65
C GLY A 339 -2.78 -6.10 13.19
N LEU A 340 -3.60 -5.59 12.25
CA LEU A 340 -3.26 -5.56 10.83
C LEU A 340 -2.01 -4.73 10.55
N GLY A 341 -1.75 -3.66 11.30
CA GLY A 341 -0.52 -2.89 11.15
C GLY A 341 0.73 -3.66 11.61
N PHE A 342 0.64 -4.47 12.67
CA PHE A 342 1.74 -5.37 13.03
C PHE A 342 1.93 -6.48 11.99
N LEU A 343 0.86 -6.99 11.39
CA LEU A 343 0.95 -7.91 10.27
C LEU A 343 1.59 -7.26 9.05
N SER A 344 1.28 -5.98 8.79
CA SER A 344 1.88 -5.19 7.71
C SER A 344 3.40 -5.02 7.86
N ALA A 345 3.94 -5.09 9.08
CA ALA A 345 5.38 -5.10 9.29
C ALA A 345 6.10 -6.31 8.66
N VAL A 346 5.39 -7.41 8.47
CA VAL A 346 5.94 -8.67 7.94
C VAL A 346 5.41 -8.97 6.54
N PHE A 347 4.17 -8.58 6.26
CA PHE A 347 3.51 -8.78 4.98
C PHE A 347 3.25 -7.42 4.33
N ASP A 348 3.35 -7.38 3.00
CA ASP A 348 3.04 -6.16 2.24
C ASP A 348 1.65 -5.60 2.62
N ASN A 349 1.54 -4.27 2.72
CA ASN A 349 0.32 -3.58 3.14
C ASN A 349 -0.85 -3.76 2.15
N ILE A 350 -0.57 -3.94 0.86
CA ILE A 350 -1.58 -4.00 -0.20
C ILE A 350 -2.56 -5.18 -0.05
N PRO A 351 -2.09 -6.45 0.11
CA PRO A 351 -3.01 -7.57 0.28
C PRO A 351 -3.83 -7.50 1.57
N LEU A 352 -3.28 -6.93 2.65
CA LEU A 352 -4.00 -6.73 3.90
C LEU A 352 -5.12 -5.70 3.74
N THR A 353 -4.84 -4.61 3.03
CA THR A 353 -5.85 -3.60 2.68
C THR A 353 -6.94 -4.19 1.80
N ALA A 354 -6.59 -5.00 0.79
CA ALA A 354 -7.56 -5.66 -0.06
C ALA A 354 -8.53 -6.56 0.73
N LEU A 355 -8.00 -7.32 1.71
CA LEU A 355 -8.83 -8.11 2.62
C LEU A 355 -9.76 -7.24 3.47
N ALA A 356 -9.25 -6.17 4.06
CA ALA A 356 -10.02 -5.27 4.92
C ALA A 356 -11.13 -4.52 4.15
N ILE A 357 -10.85 -4.08 2.92
CA ILE A 357 -11.85 -3.49 2.03
C ILE A 357 -12.97 -4.50 1.74
N ARG A 358 -12.63 -5.75 1.49
CA ARG A 358 -13.60 -6.82 1.24
C ARG A 358 -14.43 -7.16 2.46
N GLN A 359 -13.83 -7.11 3.64
CA GLN A 359 -14.52 -7.34 4.90
C GLN A 359 -15.48 -6.20 5.22
N GLY A 360 -15.05 -4.95 5.05
CA GLY A 360 -15.77 -3.76 5.47
C GLY A 360 -15.82 -3.56 6.98
N GLY A 361 -16.53 -2.52 7.42
CA GLY A 361 -16.77 -2.24 8.84
C GLY A 361 -15.61 -1.62 9.61
N TYR A 362 -14.50 -1.29 8.94
CA TYR A 362 -13.39 -0.57 9.55
C TYR A 362 -13.63 0.94 9.59
N ASP A 363 -12.97 1.60 10.51
CA ASP A 363 -12.67 3.01 10.44
C ASP A 363 -11.48 3.17 9.46
N TRP A 364 -11.72 3.88 8.37
CA TRP A 364 -10.77 3.91 7.25
C TRP A 364 -9.54 4.76 7.54
N GLY A 365 -9.65 5.78 8.39
CA GLY A 365 -8.51 6.54 8.86
C GLY A 365 -7.55 5.67 9.70
N PHE A 366 -8.12 4.91 10.64
CA PHE A 366 -7.35 3.96 11.46
C PHE A 366 -6.72 2.85 10.61
N LEU A 367 -7.48 2.29 9.67
CA LEU A 367 -6.97 1.22 8.82
C LEU A 367 -5.84 1.75 7.91
N ALA A 368 -6.03 2.91 7.28
CA ALA A 368 -5.04 3.54 6.42
C ALA A 368 -3.72 3.79 7.16
N TYR A 369 -3.82 4.37 8.36
CA TYR A 369 -2.64 4.53 9.22
C TYR A 369 -2.01 3.19 9.60
N ALA A 370 -2.82 2.25 10.09
CA ALA A 370 -2.32 0.99 10.61
C ALA A 370 -1.57 0.20 9.53
N VAL A 371 -2.18 -0.06 8.38
CA VAL A 371 -1.55 -0.86 7.33
C VAL A 371 -0.48 -0.09 6.56
N GLY A 372 -0.70 1.20 6.28
CA GLY A 372 0.26 2.02 5.55
C GLY A 372 1.54 2.24 6.37
N PHE A 373 1.42 2.79 7.58
CA PHE A 373 2.57 3.06 8.43
C PHE A 373 3.19 1.79 9.02
N GLY A 374 2.36 0.77 9.33
CA GLY A 374 2.81 -0.50 9.94
C GLY A 374 3.92 -1.20 9.16
N GLY A 375 3.88 -1.13 7.83
CA GLY A 375 4.92 -1.65 6.94
C GLY A 375 6.31 -1.03 7.13
N SER A 376 6.43 0.08 7.87
CA SER A 376 7.72 0.73 8.15
C SER A 376 8.55 0.06 9.23
N MET A 377 7.93 -0.79 10.07
CA MET A 377 8.60 -1.38 11.24
C MET A 377 9.74 -2.32 10.85
N ILE A 378 9.66 -2.96 9.66
CA ILE A 378 10.72 -3.83 9.11
C ILE A 378 10.97 -3.39 7.66
N TRP A 379 12.23 -3.44 7.21
CA TRP A 379 12.63 -2.92 5.89
C TRP A 379 11.88 -3.55 4.70
N PHE A 380 11.42 -4.78 4.80
CA PHE A 380 10.66 -5.47 3.75
C PHE A 380 9.13 -5.45 3.95
N GLY A 381 8.63 -4.83 5.03
CA GLY A 381 7.20 -4.74 5.31
C GLY A 381 6.43 -3.79 4.38
N SER A 382 7.15 -2.96 3.61
CA SER A 382 6.57 -2.11 2.58
C SER A 382 7.44 -2.04 1.33
N SER A 383 6.82 -1.80 0.20
CA SER A 383 7.51 -1.61 -1.08
C SER A 383 8.50 -0.44 -1.04
N ALA A 384 8.21 0.61 -0.26
CA ALA A 384 9.12 1.75 -0.02
C ALA A 384 10.41 1.32 0.69
N GLY A 385 10.31 0.46 1.70
CA GLY A 385 11.46 -0.09 2.41
C GLY A 385 12.32 -1.00 1.52
N VAL A 386 11.69 -1.85 0.72
CA VAL A 386 12.39 -2.70 -0.25
C VAL A 386 13.13 -1.85 -1.28
N ALA A 387 12.48 -0.81 -1.82
CA ALA A 387 13.09 0.09 -2.80
C ALA A 387 14.28 0.86 -2.21
N LEU A 388 14.13 1.46 -1.02
CA LEU A 388 15.22 2.18 -0.35
C LEU A 388 16.41 1.25 -0.03
N SER A 389 16.15 0.00 0.38
CA SER A 389 17.19 -0.98 0.66
C SER A 389 17.96 -1.43 -0.59
N SER A 390 17.48 -1.14 -1.80
CA SER A 390 18.25 -1.35 -3.03
C SER A 390 19.36 -0.31 -3.20
N MET A 391 19.14 0.91 -2.72
CA MET A 391 20.14 1.99 -2.69
C MET A 391 21.14 1.81 -1.51
N TYR A 392 20.65 1.22 -0.40
CA TYR A 392 21.41 1.04 0.84
C TYR A 392 21.37 -0.43 1.28
N PRO A 393 22.24 -1.29 0.70
CA PRO A 393 22.24 -2.74 0.99
C PRO A 393 22.42 -3.08 2.46
N GLU A 394 23.11 -2.22 3.25
CA GLU A 394 23.27 -2.35 4.68
C GLU A 394 21.95 -2.28 5.46
N ALA A 395 20.92 -1.65 4.91
CA ALA A 395 19.59 -1.56 5.51
C ALA A 395 18.83 -2.89 5.50
N ARG A 396 19.27 -3.90 4.73
CA ARG A 396 18.61 -5.21 4.62
C ARG A 396 18.75 -6.10 5.85
N SER A 397 19.39 -5.64 6.91
CA SER A 397 19.51 -6.38 8.16
C SER A 397 18.32 -6.11 9.08
N VAL A 398 17.43 -7.09 9.27
CA VAL A 398 16.28 -6.97 10.19
C VAL A 398 16.73 -6.63 11.62
N GLY A 399 17.79 -7.27 12.10
CA GLY A 399 18.30 -7.00 13.45
C GLY A 399 18.81 -5.57 13.65
N LEU A 400 19.54 -5.03 12.67
CA LEU A 400 20.01 -3.64 12.73
C LEU A 400 18.86 -2.65 12.53
N TRP A 401 17.91 -2.97 11.64
CA TRP A 401 16.71 -2.15 11.42
C TRP A 401 15.90 -2.01 12.70
N LEU A 402 15.57 -3.11 13.37
CA LEU A 402 14.84 -3.08 14.64
C LEU A 402 15.64 -2.43 15.77
N ARG A 403 16.96 -2.70 15.85
CA ARG A 403 17.81 -2.11 16.88
C ARG A 403 17.90 -0.59 16.81
N HIS A 404 17.97 -0.03 15.60
CA HIS A 404 18.17 1.40 15.40
C HIS A 404 16.87 2.13 14.99
N GLY A 405 15.91 1.43 14.38
CA GLY A 405 14.61 1.93 13.97
C GLY A 405 13.48 1.69 14.98
N TRP A 406 13.76 1.17 16.19
CA TRP A 406 12.72 0.93 17.20
C TRP A 406 11.81 2.13 17.51
N PRO A 407 12.23 3.41 17.36
CA PRO A 407 11.32 4.53 17.55
C PRO A 407 10.15 4.52 16.58
N VAL A 408 10.28 3.89 15.39
CA VAL A 408 9.19 3.72 14.42
C VAL A 408 8.10 2.82 14.99
N VAL A 409 8.47 1.72 15.66
CA VAL A 409 7.50 0.80 16.30
C VAL A 409 6.74 1.51 17.42
N ILE A 410 7.43 2.27 18.26
CA ILE A 410 6.80 3.05 19.32
C ILE A 410 5.90 4.15 18.73
N ALA A 411 6.35 4.82 17.67
CA ALA A 411 5.58 5.85 16.98
C ALA A 411 4.28 5.29 16.40
N TYR A 412 4.31 4.07 15.85
CA TYR A 412 3.11 3.38 15.39
C TYR A 412 2.06 3.25 16.50
N VAL A 413 2.48 2.74 17.65
CA VAL A 413 1.57 2.51 18.79
C VAL A 413 1.07 3.84 19.36
N ILE A 414 1.97 4.79 19.60
CA ILE A 414 1.60 6.11 20.15
C ILE A 414 0.66 6.84 19.19
N GLY A 415 0.98 6.92 17.89
CA GLY A 415 0.13 7.58 16.90
C GLY A 415 -1.27 6.97 16.85
N PHE A 416 -1.37 5.63 16.83
CA PHE A 416 -2.64 4.92 16.83
C PHE A 416 -3.49 5.25 18.07
N PHE A 417 -2.91 5.17 19.27
CA PHE A 417 -3.66 5.43 20.50
C PHE A 417 -3.96 6.92 20.72
N VAL A 418 -3.10 7.84 20.25
CA VAL A 418 -3.43 9.27 20.27
C VAL A 418 -4.61 9.56 19.34
N MET A 419 -4.62 9.01 18.15
CA MET A 419 -5.77 9.14 17.24
C MET A 419 -7.04 8.54 17.88
N LEU A 420 -6.93 7.34 18.51
CA LEU A 420 -8.06 6.70 19.21
C LEU A 420 -8.59 7.57 20.36
N ALA A 421 -7.70 8.23 21.10
CA ALA A 421 -8.11 9.11 22.21
C ALA A 421 -8.74 10.41 21.72
N LEU A 422 -8.32 10.93 20.56
CA LEU A 422 -8.81 12.23 20.04
C LEU A 422 -10.13 12.11 19.31
N ILE A 423 -10.29 11.12 18.45
CA ILE A 423 -11.48 11.00 17.58
C ILE A 423 -12.31 9.74 17.80
N GLY A 424 -11.81 8.76 18.59
CA GLY A 424 -12.49 7.47 18.76
C GLY A 424 -12.37 6.59 17.50
N PHE A 425 -12.95 5.37 17.56
CA PHE A 425 -13.02 4.46 16.42
C PHE A 425 -14.46 4.41 15.91
N HIS A 426 -14.70 4.87 14.68
CA HIS A 426 -16.02 4.95 14.08
C HIS A 426 -16.01 4.22 12.74
N PRO A 427 -16.72 3.07 12.61
CA PRO A 427 -16.83 2.39 11.33
C PRO A 427 -17.29 3.35 10.23
N GLY A 428 -16.50 3.46 9.18
CA GLY A 428 -16.74 4.36 8.07
C GLY A 428 -17.74 3.81 7.04
N SER A 429 -17.79 4.48 5.89
CA SER A 429 -18.62 4.10 4.75
C SER A 429 -18.34 2.67 4.28
N GLN A 430 -19.39 1.96 3.83
CA GLN A 430 -19.21 0.61 3.29
C GLN A 430 -18.55 0.65 1.91
N PRO A 431 -17.45 -0.07 1.72
CA PRO A 431 -16.79 -0.14 0.41
C PRO A 431 -17.67 -0.88 -0.60
N ARG A 432 -17.49 -0.57 -1.86
CA ARG A 432 -18.10 -1.33 -2.95
C ARG A 432 -17.58 -2.77 -2.93
N GLY A 433 -18.49 -3.71 -3.06
CA GLY A 433 -18.16 -5.14 -3.05
C GLY A 433 -17.75 -5.71 -1.68
N ALA A 434 -17.89 -4.95 -0.59
CA ALA A 434 -17.73 -5.47 0.76
C ALA A 434 -18.82 -6.51 1.11
N ALA A 435 -18.51 -7.39 2.07
CA ALA A 435 -19.51 -8.29 2.65
C ALA A 435 -20.59 -7.46 3.34
N ALA A 436 -21.87 -7.87 3.21
CA ALA A 436 -22.93 -7.26 4.00
C ALA A 436 -22.61 -7.46 5.48
N SER A 437 -22.45 -6.36 6.22
CA SER A 437 -22.13 -6.41 7.64
C SER A 437 -23.25 -7.12 8.38
N ALA A 438 -22.93 -7.98 9.34
CA ALA A 438 -23.89 -8.69 10.18
C ALA A 438 -24.88 -7.77 10.92
N THR A 439 -24.59 -6.48 11.00
CA THR A 439 -25.46 -5.44 11.57
C THR A 439 -26.72 -5.18 10.75
N THR A 440 -26.74 -5.45 9.45
CA THR A 440 -27.92 -5.27 8.62
C THR A 440 -28.90 -6.43 8.77
N GLN A 441 -28.44 -7.61 9.21
CA GLN A 441 -29.32 -8.78 9.45
C GLN A 441 -30.14 -8.66 10.73
N THR A 442 -29.70 -7.90 11.73
CA THR A 442 -30.43 -7.71 12.97
C THR A 442 -31.62 -6.74 12.84
N SER A 443 -31.57 -5.81 11.89
CA SER A 443 -32.70 -4.88 11.65
C SER A 443 -33.82 -5.51 10.82
N GLU A 444 -33.54 -6.50 9.97
CA GLU A 444 -34.58 -7.21 9.20
C GLU A 444 -35.32 -8.28 10.01
N VAL A 445 -34.71 -8.80 11.09
CA VAL A 445 -35.34 -9.81 11.98
C VAL A 445 -36.25 -9.14 13.02
N GLN A 446 -36.09 -7.84 13.31
CA GLN A 446 -36.98 -7.10 14.25
C GLN A 446 -38.19 -6.47 13.57
N THR A 447 -38.32 -6.57 12.25
CA THR A 447 -39.47 -6.04 11.49
C THR A 447 -40.37 -7.14 10.86
N ARG A 448 -40.21 -8.40 11.30
CA ARG A 448 -41.15 -9.50 10.95
C ARG A 448 -41.89 -10.04 12.18
#